data_f4ccd1076d57e8fc3ba057208e570030
#
_entry.id   f4ccd1076d57e8fc3ba057208e570030
#
_cell.length_a   1.000
_cell.length_b   1.000
_cell.length_c   1.000
_cell.angle_alpha   90.00
_cell.angle_beta   90.00
_cell.angle_gamma   90.00
#
_symmetry.space_group_name_H-M   'P 1'
#
loop_
_entity.id
_entity.type
_entity.pdbx_description
1 polymer ?
#
loop_
_entity_poly.entity_id
_entity_poly.type
_entity_poly.pdbx_seq_one_letter_code
_entity_poly.pdbx_strand_id
1 'polypeptide(L)'
;MRYKKDWEATKQRFEDYWKGENTGRPLMRVTGVKPGYYPFQIPEEIKSKSLEEKYMDPESVVRRYRYYCETHEFLGESFPDLNADFGPGSLAAYLGSEIEFQDRTVWFHPCVKEWEDYPELKFDPENKWFKKHIWLFEECKKLIGDDFPIAIPDLMENVDVLASLRGSMDLLYDMIEEDNDIVKRVQQVTDCYQQYYDAFYKYAQYEGGSAYTVFQIFGSGKTQKLQCDFSALLSPDYFRTYVLDSLKQATKSLDH
;
A
#
# COMPACT_ATOMS: atom_id res chain seq x y z
N MET A 1 6.32 18.89 -9.91
CA MET A 1 5.93 18.56 -8.51
C MET A 1 5.97 19.83 -7.64
N ARG A 2 4.87 20.17 -6.96
CA ARG A 2 4.72 21.49 -6.31
C ARG A 2 5.60 21.70 -5.07
N TYR A 3 5.75 20.68 -4.23
CA TYR A 3 6.42 20.83 -2.93
C TYR A 3 7.86 20.28 -2.92
N LYS A 4 8.40 19.85 -4.06
CA LYS A 4 9.75 19.33 -4.23
C LYS A 4 10.45 20.04 -5.37
N LYS A 5 11.24 21.08 -5.03
CA LYS A 5 11.87 21.97 -6.04
C LYS A 5 12.90 21.27 -6.93
N ASP A 6 13.60 20.29 -6.38
CA ASP A 6 14.62 19.49 -7.07
C ASP A 6 14.08 18.13 -7.52
N TRP A 7 12.77 18.06 -7.87
CA TRP A 7 12.12 16.81 -8.26
C TRP A 7 12.80 16.09 -9.41
N GLU A 8 13.18 16.79 -10.47
CA GLU A 8 13.86 16.18 -11.61
C GLU A 8 15.18 15.50 -11.19
N ALA A 9 15.96 16.17 -10.36
CA ALA A 9 17.19 15.58 -9.83
C ALA A 9 16.91 14.41 -8.86
N THR A 10 15.83 14.48 -8.10
CA THR A 10 15.38 13.38 -7.22
C THR A 10 14.95 12.16 -8.04
N LYS A 11 14.14 12.37 -9.08
CA LYS A 11 13.73 11.34 -10.02
C LYS A 11 14.93 10.65 -10.69
N GLN A 12 15.90 11.44 -11.18
CA GLN A 12 17.11 10.88 -11.77
C GLN A 12 17.90 10.02 -10.78
N ARG A 13 17.99 10.41 -9.49
CA ARG A 13 18.65 9.59 -8.47
C ARG A 13 17.94 8.27 -8.18
N PHE A 14 16.59 8.23 -8.25
CA PHE A 14 15.85 6.97 -8.19
C PHE A 14 16.14 6.09 -9.42
N GLU A 15 16.17 6.67 -10.62
CA GLU A 15 16.51 5.92 -11.83
C GLU A 15 17.93 5.33 -11.78
N ASP A 16 18.92 6.13 -11.33
CA ASP A 16 20.30 5.67 -11.17
C ASP A 16 20.39 4.54 -10.12
N TYR A 17 19.61 4.64 -9.03
CA TYR A 17 19.51 3.59 -8.02
C TYR A 17 18.98 2.29 -8.62
N TRP A 18 17.87 2.33 -9.36
CA TRP A 18 17.30 1.14 -9.97
C TRP A 18 18.22 0.49 -11.02
N LYS A 19 19.05 1.27 -11.68
CA LYS A 19 20.08 0.77 -12.60
C LYS A 19 21.35 0.26 -11.91
N GLY A 20 21.46 0.43 -10.60
CA GLY A 20 22.70 0.12 -9.87
C GLY A 20 23.84 1.12 -10.13
N GLU A 21 23.53 2.28 -10.68
CA GLU A 21 24.47 3.36 -11.03
C GLU A 21 24.59 4.44 -9.94
N ASN A 22 23.86 4.26 -8.84
CA ASN A 22 23.85 5.19 -7.73
C ASN A 22 25.25 5.32 -7.10
N THR A 23 25.82 6.52 -7.17
CA THR A 23 27.17 6.82 -6.67
C THR A 23 27.14 7.89 -5.58
N GLY A 24 28.14 7.83 -4.68
CA GLY A 24 28.40 8.84 -3.66
C GLY A 24 27.71 8.58 -2.33
N ARG A 25 26.40 8.59 -2.25
CA ARG A 25 25.65 8.34 -1.02
C ARG A 25 24.39 7.51 -1.28
N PRO A 26 23.85 6.80 -0.26
CA PRO A 26 22.56 6.13 -0.39
C PRO A 26 21.43 7.13 -0.63
N LEU A 27 20.32 6.67 -1.19
CA LEU A 27 19.07 7.42 -1.18
C LEU A 27 18.61 7.58 0.27
N MET A 28 18.15 8.78 0.61
CA MET A 28 17.73 9.09 1.99
C MET A 28 16.36 9.76 2.00
N ARG A 29 15.45 9.16 2.74
CA ARG A 29 14.17 9.77 3.04
C ARG A 29 14.28 10.61 4.30
N VAL A 30 14.21 11.93 4.16
CA VAL A 30 14.27 12.88 5.27
C VAL A 30 13.17 13.93 5.10
N THR A 31 12.33 14.08 6.11
CA THR A 31 11.36 15.20 6.19
C THR A 31 11.63 16.01 7.44
N GLY A 32 11.59 17.32 7.30
CA GLY A 32 11.77 18.26 8.41
C GLY A 32 10.56 19.18 8.55
N VAL A 33 10.25 19.59 9.77
CA VAL A 33 9.21 20.61 10.01
C VAL A 33 9.79 21.98 9.69
N LYS A 34 9.09 22.77 8.90
CA LYS A 34 9.51 24.14 8.56
C LYS A 34 9.52 25.05 9.81
N PRO A 35 10.43 26.04 9.89
CA PRO A 35 10.43 27.00 10.98
C PRO A 35 9.06 27.67 11.18
N GLY A 36 8.63 27.77 12.42
CA GLY A 36 7.35 28.39 12.80
C GLY A 36 6.16 27.41 12.85
N TYR A 37 6.36 26.14 12.48
CA TYR A 37 5.36 25.09 12.62
C TYR A 37 5.75 24.09 13.71
N TYR A 38 4.74 23.44 14.27
CA TYR A 38 4.92 22.43 15.32
C TYR A 38 4.18 21.13 14.91
N PRO A 39 4.83 19.98 14.88
CA PRO A 39 4.28 18.74 14.32
C PRO A 39 2.96 18.28 14.96
N PHE A 40 2.73 18.65 16.22
CA PHE A 40 1.57 18.20 16.99
C PHE A 40 0.48 19.28 17.15
N GLN A 41 0.69 20.47 16.57
CA GLN A 41 -0.28 21.57 16.61
C GLN A 41 -0.99 21.70 15.27
N ILE A 42 -1.87 20.73 15.00
CA ILE A 42 -2.70 20.76 13.79
C ILE A 42 -3.92 21.63 14.08
N PRO A 43 -4.19 22.68 13.28
CA PRO A 43 -5.39 23.51 13.41
C PRO A 43 -6.68 22.70 13.36
N GLU A 44 -7.71 23.12 14.10
CA GLU A 44 -8.98 22.39 14.19
C GLU A 44 -9.67 22.23 12.81
N GLU A 45 -9.56 23.24 11.96
CA GLU A 45 -10.10 23.23 10.59
C GLU A 45 -9.43 22.19 9.67
N ILE A 46 -8.23 21.72 10.05
CA ILE A 46 -7.48 20.68 9.32
C ILE A 46 -7.82 19.28 9.83
N LYS A 47 -8.17 19.16 11.11
CA LYS A 47 -8.49 17.86 11.71
C LYS A 47 -9.76 17.25 11.09
N SER A 48 -9.79 15.94 10.99
CA SER A 48 -11.01 15.20 10.65
C SER A 48 -11.92 15.11 11.88
N LYS A 49 -13.21 15.26 11.68
CA LYS A 49 -14.22 15.26 12.75
C LYS A 49 -14.69 13.85 13.12
N SER A 50 -14.43 12.87 12.26
CA SER A 50 -14.78 11.47 12.46
C SER A 50 -13.77 10.55 11.76
N LEU A 51 -13.81 9.25 12.09
CA LEU A 51 -13.01 8.25 11.38
C LEU A 51 -13.43 8.12 9.92
N GLU A 52 -14.72 8.25 9.62
CA GLU A 52 -15.22 8.25 8.25
C GLU A 52 -14.63 9.42 7.45
N GLU A 53 -14.66 10.64 7.98
CA GLU A 53 -14.03 11.81 7.35
C GLU A 53 -12.51 11.59 7.19
N LYS A 54 -11.87 10.98 8.18
CA LYS A 54 -10.43 10.74 8.17
C LYS A 54 -9.97 9.81 7.05
N TYR A 55 -10.70 8.72 6.84
CA TYR A 55 -10.28 7.66 5.92
C TYR A 55 -11.00 7.67 4.58
N MET A 56 -12.23 8.22 4.51
CA MET A 56 -13.12 8.03 3.37
C MET A 56 -13.60 9.33 2.72
N ASP A 57 -13.29 10.50 3.28
CA ASP A 57 -13.61 11.79 2.66
C ASP A 57 -12.42 12.34 1.88
N PRO A 58 -12.50 12.41 0.53
CA PRO A 58 -11.39 12.87 -0.31
C PRO A 58 -10.94 14.29 0.03
N GLU A 59 -11.87 15.20 0.34
CA GLU A 59 -11.52 16.58 0.69
C GLU A 59 -10.74 16.66 2.00
N SER A 60 -11.14 15.89 3.01
CA SER A 60 -10.44 15.80 4.28
C SER A 60 -9.06 15.15 4.11
N VAL A 61 -8.96 14.05 3.37
CA VAL A 61 -7.70 13.36 3.08
C VAL A 61 -6.71 14.31 2.41
N VAL A 62 -7.13 14.98 1.32
CA VAL A 62 -6.28 15.90 0.56
C VAL A 62 -5.95 17.16 1.38
N ARG A 63 -6.91 17.75 2.09
CA ARG A 63 -6.70 18.93 2.94
C ARG A 63 -5.63 18.68 4.00
N ARG A 64 -5.70 17.56 4.73
CA ARG A 64 -4.72 17.18 5.75
C ARG A 64 -3.34 16.96 5.14
N TYR A 65 -3.27 16.31 4.00
CA TYR A 65 -2.00 16.05 3.33
C TYR A 65 -1.38 17.32 2.76
N ARG A 66 -2.17 18.23 2.18
CA ARG A 66 -1.67 19.55 1.75
C ARG A 66 -1.12 20.36 2.91
N TYR A 67 -1.81 20.37 4.05
CA TYR A 67 -1.29 21.01 5.25
C TYR A 67 0.05 20.39 5.67
N TYR A 68 0.18 19.07 5.62
CA TYR A 68 1.46 18.40 5.85
C TYR A 68 2.55 18.89 4.88
N CYS A 69 2.28 18.96 3.58
CA CYS A 69 3.23 19.45 2.58
C CYS A 69 3.60 20.93 2.78
N GLU A 70 2.67 21.76 3.25
CA GLU A 70 2.90 23.17 3.52
C GLU A 70 3.78 23.41 4.74
N THR A 71 3.70 22.52 5.73
CA THR A 71 4.40 22.64 7.00
C THR A 71 5.72 21.86 7.07
N HIS A 72 6.00 21.01 6.07
CA HIS A 72 7.21 20.17 6.05
C HIS A 72 8.08 20.46 4.82
N GLU A 73 9.37 20.19 4.97
CA GLU A 73 10.36 20.17 3.88
C GLU A 73 10.70 18.72 3.54
N PHE A 74 10.78 18.43 2.24
CA PHE A 74 11.17 17.14 1.70
C PHE A 74 12.64 17.21 1.28
N LEU A 75 13.52 16.66 2.11
CA LEU A 75 14.97 16.69 1.95
C LEU A 75 15.48 15.36 1.37
N GLY A 76 16.70 15.38 0.82
CA GLY A 76 17.24 14.19 0.16
C GLY A 76 16.34 13.73 -0.99
N GLU A 77 16.00 12.45 -1.00
CA GLU A 77 15.07 11.86 -1.97
C GLU A 77 13.63 11.79 -1.47
N SER A 78 13.34 12.36 -0.30
CA SER A 78 11.96 12.51 0.15
C SER A 78 11.17 13.40 -0.81
N PHE A 79 9.94 13.02 -1.09
CA PHE A 79 9.02 13.78 -1.94
C PHE A 79 7.59 13.62 -1.43
N PRO A 80 6.66 14.55 -1.74
CA PRO A 80 5.27 14.38 -1.36
C PRO A 80 4.61 13.29 -2.21
N ASP A 81 3.91 12.37 -1.55
CA ASP A 81 3.10 11.33 -2.14
C ASP A 81 1.86 11.10 -1.27
N LEU A 82 0.68 11.28 -1.83
CA LEU A 82 -0.56 11.12 -1.07
C LEU A 82 -0.82 9.65 -0.81
N ASN A 83 -0.87 9.28 0.47
CA ASN A 83 -1.41 8.00 0.90
C ASN A 83 -2.93 8.13 1.15
N ALA A 84 -3.74 7.56 0.26
CA ALA A 84 -5.19 7.47 0.38
C ALA A 84 -5.57 6.00 0.54
N ASP A 85 -5.23 5.38 1.67
CA ASP A 85 -5.47 3.97 1.90
C ASP A 85 -6.46 3.67 3.06
N PHE A 86 -6.92 2.44 3.09
CA PHE A 86 -7.75 1.89 4.16
C PHE A 86 -6.92 1.05 5.15
N GLY A 87 -5.64 1.33 5.24
CA GLY A 87 -4.68 0.62 6.09
C GLY A 87 -3.93 -0.50 5.35
N PRO A 88 -2.81 -0.97 5.94
CA PRO A 88 -2.02 -2.03 5.36
C PRO A 88 -2.83 -3.32 5.28
N GLY A 89 -2.84 -3.96 4.12
CA GLY A 89 -3.60 -5.19 3.90
C GLY A 89 -5.01 -4.99 3.36
N SER A 90 -5.30 -3.87 2.72
CA SER A 90 -6.62 -3.60 2.12
C SER A 90 -7.13 -4.72 1.21
N LEU A 91 -6.24 -5.52 0.59
CA LEU A 91 -6.61 -6.65 -0.25
C LEU A 91 -7.44 -7.70 0.52
N ALA A 92 -7.16 -7.92 1.82
CA ALA A 92 -7.97 -8.82 2.63
C ALA A 92 -9.44 -8.37 2.70
N ALA A 93 -9.69 -7.06 2.75
CA ALA A 93 -11.07 -6.53 2.73
C ALA A 93 -11.75 -6.73 1.37
N TYR A 94 -11.00 -6.65 0.28
CA TYR A 94 -11.57 -6.92 -1.05
C TYR A 94 -11.87 -8.40 -1.24
N LEU A 95 -11.26 -9.25 -0.42
CA LEU A 95 -11.47 -10.71 -0.42
C LEU A 95 -12.39 -11.20 0.70
N GLY A 96 -12.97 -10.31 1.51
CA GLY A 96 -14.04 -10.66 2.45
C GLY A 96 -13.94 -10.15 3.88
N SER A 97 -12.74 -9.74 4.34
CA SER A 97 -12.58 -9.18 5.69
C SER A 97 -13.37 -7.89 5.88
N GLU A 98 -13.93 -7.71 7.06
CA GLU A 98 -14.46 -6.40 7.48
C GLU A 98 -13.34 -5.52 8.02
N ILE A 99 -13.44 -4.21 7.73
CA ILE A 99 -12.48 -3.21 8.18
C ILE A 99 -13.02 -2.52 9.44
N GLU A 100 -12.18 -2.42 10.45
CA GLU A 100 -12.41 -1.59 11.62
C GLU A 100 -11.40 -0.43 11.63
N PHE A 101 -11.88 0.77 11.38
CA PHE A 101 -11.07 1.98 11.44
C PHE A 101 -10.92 2.48 12.87
N GLN A 102 -9.70 2.82 13.26
CA GLN A 102 -9.37 3.44 14.56
C GLN A 102 -8.51 4.70 14.35
N ASP A 103 -8.25 5.45 15.42
CA ASP A 103 -7.49 6.71 15.31
C ASP A 103 -6.07 6.55 14.78
N ARG A 104 -5.39 5.45 15.07
CA ARG A 104 -3.98 5.24 14.72
C ARG A 104 -3.71 4.01 13.89
N THR A 105 -4.70 3.18 13.67
CA THR A 105 -4.55 1.90 12.97
C THR A 105 -5.87 1.50 12.32
N VAL A 106 -5.79 0.46 11.51
CA VAL A 106 -6.95 -0.20 10.91
C VAL A 106 -6.80 -1.70 11.16
N TRP A 107 -7.88 -2.36 11.50
CA TRP A 107 -7.92 -3.80 11.71
C TRP A 107 -8.75 -4.47 10.63
N PHE A 108 -8.28 -5.64 10.20
CA PHE A 108 -9.00 -6.55 9.30
C PHE A 108 -9.44 -7.76 10.10
N HIS A 109 -10.74 -8.01 10.17
CA HIS A 109 -11.28 -9.09 10.99
C HIS A 109 -11.29 -10.41 10.21
N PRO A 110 -10.76 -11.51 10.77
CA PRO A 110 -10.84 -12.82 10.16
C PRO A 110 -12.28 -13.21 9.84
N CYS A 111 -12.48 -13.76 8.65
CA CYS A 111 -13.80 -14.16 8.13
C CYS A 111 -13.86 -15.62 7.65
N VAL A 112 -12.71 -16.26 7.48
CA VAL A 112 -12.62 -17.67 7.10
C VAL A 112 -12.60 -18.52 8.36
N LYS A 113 -13.57 -19.45 8.48
CA LYS A 113 -13.57 -20.48 9.52
C LYS A 113 -12.96 -21.77 9.00
N GLU A 114 -13.46 -22.26 7.88
CA GLU A 114 -12.95 -23.41 7.17
C GLU A 114 -12.77 -23.06 5.71
N TRP A 115 -11.65 -23.48 5.11
CA TRP A 115 -11.32 -23.14 3.72
C TRP A 115 -12.27 -23.80 2.72
N GLU A 116 -12.77 -25.01 3.01
CA GLU A 116 -13.70 -25.74 2.14
C GLU A 116 -15.04 -25.00 1.98
N ASP A 117 -15.47 -24.30 3.02
CA ASP A 117 -16.73 -23.55 3.02
C ASP A 117 -16.55 -22.12 2.48
N TYR A 118 -15.31 -21.67 2.29
CA TYR A 118 -15.04 -20.31 1.83
C TYR A 118 -14.92 -20.25 0.31
N PRO A 119 -15.55 -19.25 -0.35
CA PRO A 119 -15.51 -19.15 -1.81
C PRO A 119 -14.07 -18.99 -2.33
N GLU A 120 -13.91 -19.24 -3.61
CA GLU A 120 -12.66 -18.96 -4.31
C GLU A 120 -12.26 -17.49 -4.18
N LEU A 121 -10.99 -17.25 -3.83
CA LEU A 121 -10.44 -15.89 -3.77
C LEU A 121 -10.15 -15.41 -5.19
N LYS A 122 -10.83 -14.37 -5.61
CA LYS A 122 -10.70 -13.82 -6.96
C LYS A 122 -10.98 -12.32 -6.98
N PHE A 123 -10.56 -11.67 -8.05
CA PHE A 123 -10.89 -10.27 -8.29
C PHE A 123 -12.41 -10.07 -8.38
N ASP A 124 -12.92 -9.21 -7.51
CA ASP A 124 -14.33 -8.79 -7.50
C ASP A 124 -14.43 -7.26 -7.61
N PRO A 125 -14.71 -6.72 -8.81
CA PRO A 125 -14.87 -5.28 -9.00
C PRO A 125 -16.09 -4.71 -8.27
N GLU A 126 -17.05 -5.55 -7.84
CA GLU A 126 -18.27 -5.12 -7.14
C GLU A 126 -18.12 -5.15 -5.62
N ASN A 127 -16.99 -5.63 -5.09
CA ASN A 127 -16.74 -5.61 -3.64
C ASN A 127 -16.88 -4.19 -3.07
N LYS A 128 -17.63 -4.04 -1.98
CA LYS A 128 -17.98 -2.74 -1.38
C LYS A 128 -16.76 -1.90 -1.00
N TRP A 129 -15.72 -2.55 -0.41
CA TRP A 129 -14.50 -1.86 0.04
C TRP A 129 -13.62 -1.47 -1.13
N PHE A 130 -13.48 -2.34 -2.12
CA PHE A 130 -12.73 -2.03 -3.33
C PHE A 130 -13.35 -0.87 -4.10
N LYS A 131 -14.68 -0.88 -4.33
CA LYS A 131 -15.39 0.23 -4.99
C LYS A 131 -15.23 1.55 -4.24
N LYS A 132 -15.34 1.52 -2.91
CA LYS A 132 -15.17 2.71 -2.08
C LYS A 132 -13.74 3.25 -2.17
N HIS A 133 -12.75 2.36 -2.18
CA HIS A 133 -11.33 2.75 -2.25
C HIS A 133 -10.95 3.32 -3.63
N ILE A 134 -11.38 2.68 -4.71
CA ILE A 134 -11.18 3.21 -6.07
C ILE A 134 -11.85 4.57 -6.23
N TRP A 135 -13.08 4.74 -5.73
CA TRP A 135 -13.75 6.03 -5.72
C TRP A 135 -12.95 7.09 -4.94
N LEU A 136 -12.42 6.75 -3.76
CA LEU A 136 -11.57 7.66 -2.98
C LEU A 136 -10.33 8.08 -3.79
N PHE A 137 -9.67 7.13 -4.43
CA PHE A 137 -8.49 7.40 -5.29
C PHE A 137 -8.84 8.35 -6.44
N GLU A 138 -9.94 8.09 -7.13
CA GLU A 138 -10.39 8.92 -8.25
C GLU A 138 -10.68 10.36 -7.81
N GLU A 139 -11.41 10.55 -6.71
CA GLU A 139 -11.74 11.88 -6.19
C GLU A 139 -10.49 12.59 -5.65
N CYS A 140 -9.61 11.89 -4.91
CA CYS A 140 -8.33 12.45 -4.48
C CYS A 140 -7.49 12.89 -5.68
N LYS A 141 -7.40 12.09 -6.75
CA LYS A 141 -6.64 12.45 -7.96
C LYS A 141 -7.19 13.71 -8.63
N LYS A 142 -8.51 13.89 -8.70
CA LYS A 142 -9.14 15.12 -9.20
C LYS A 142 -8.74 16.35 -8.35
N LEU A 143 -8.73 16.19 -7.03
CA LEU A 143 -8.41 17.28 -6.09
C LEU A 143 -6.92 17.67 -6.10
N ILE A 144 -6.01 16.70 -6.20
CA ILE A 144 -4.56 17.00 -6.19
C ILE A 144 -4.03 17.47 -7.54
N GLY A 145 -4.65 17.07 -8.65
CA GLY A 145 -4.15 17.34 -9.99
C GLY A 145 -2.73 16.80 -10.17
N ASP A 146 -1.81 17.70 -10.55
CA ASP A 146 -0.38 17.39 -10.76
C ASP A 146 0.52 17.95 -9.63
N ASP A 147 -0.04 18.37 -8.51
CA ASP A 147 0.72 18.90 -7.39
C ASP A 147 1.75 17.86 -6.86
N PHE A 148 1.32 16.60 -6.75
CA PHE A 148 2.13 15.44 -6.32
C PHE A 148 1.42 14.12 -6.72
N PRO A 149 2.12 12.97 -6.73
CA PRO A 149 1.49 11.68 -6.99
C PRO A 149 0.53 11.26 -5.86
N ILE A 150 -0.48 10.47 -6.23
CA ILE A 150 -1.13 9.57 -5.30
C ILE A 150 -0.37 8.24 -5.33
N ALA A 151 0.04 7.74 -4.18
CA ALA A 151 0.86 6.55 -4.09
C ALA A 151 0.02 5.27 -4.16
N ILE A 152 0.61 4.20 -4.69
CA ILE A 152 0.01 2.85 -4.64
C ILE A 152 -0.22 2.48 -3.17
N PRO A 153 -1.42 2.00 -2.80
CA PRO A 153 -1.72 1.60 -1.44
C PRO A 153 -0.97 0.32 -1.04
N ASP A 154 -0.84 0.11 0.26
CA ASP A 154 -0.30 -1.14 0.80
C ASP A 154 -1.36 -2.25 0.73
N LEU A 155 -1.38 -2.96 -0.40
CA LEU A 155 -2.35 -4.03 -0.63
C LEU A 155 -2.02 -5.28 0.19
N MET A 156 -0.73 -5.53 0.48
CA MET A 156 -0.18 -6.81 0.92
C MET A 156 -0.46 -7.93 -0.09
N GLU A 157 0.21 -9.04 0.05
CA GLU A 157 0.08 -10.19 -0.84
C GLU A 157 0.30 -11.51 -0.10
N ASN A 158 0.23 -12.63 -0.81
CA ASN A 158 0.58 -13.98 -0.35
C ASN A 158 -0.10 -14.41 0.97
N VAL A 159 0.66 -15.06 1.86
CA VAL A 159 0.15 -15.57 3.14
C VAL A 159 -0.22 -14.48 4.14
N ASP A 160 0.27 -13.24 3.98
CA ASP A 160 -0.15 -12.12 4.84
C ASP A 160 -1.64 -11.81 4.67
N VAL A 161 -2.15 -11.90 3.44
CA VAL A 161 -3.58 -11.78 3.15
C VAL A 161 -4.35 -12.95 3.75
N LEU A 162 -3.84 -14.19 3.60
CA LEU A 162 -4.50 -15.36 4.18
C LEU A 162 -4.54 -15.27 5.72
N ALA A 163 -3.47 -14.75 6.35
CA ALA A 163 -3.44 -14.51 7.80
C ALA A 163 -4.48 -13.49 8.24
N SER A 164 -4.75 -12.47 7.43
CA SER A 164 -5.81 -11.50 7.69
C SER A 164 -7.22 -12.10 7.53
N LEU A 165 -7.38 -13.05 6.59
CA LEU A 165 -8.67 -13.73 6.33
C LEU A 165 -8.98 -14.82 7.35
N ARG A 166 -7.99 -15.65 7.71
CA ARG A 166 -8.15 -16.85 8.57
C ARG A 166 -7.86 -16.58 10.04
N GLY A 167 -6.95 -15.66 10.31
CA GLY A 167 -6.27 -15.51 11.60
C GLY A 167 -4.92 -16.22 11.61
N SER A 168 -3.91 -15.57 12.20
CA SER A 168 -2.52 -16.04 12.12
C SER A 168 -2.31 -17.43 12.74
N MET A 169 -2.97 -17.71 13.87
CA MET A 169 -2.80 -19.00 14.56
C MET A 169 -3.47 -20.14 13.80
N ASP A 170 -4.69 -19.93 13.33
CA ASP A 170 -5.42 -20.96 12.58
C ASP A 170 -4.72 -21.25 11.26
N LEU A 171 -4.21 -20.23 10.57
CA LEU A 171 -3.40 -20.42 9.36
C LEU A 171 -2.13 -21.24 9.62
N LEU A 172 -1.45 -21.05 10.78
CA LEU A 172 -0.29 -21.88 11.14
C LEU A 172 -0.69 -23.34 11.37
N TYR A 173 -1.83 -23.60 12.01
CA TYR A 173 -2.35 -24.97 12.17
C TYR A 173 -2.67 -25.61 10.82
N ASP A 174 -3.36 -24.89 9.93
CA ASP A 174 -3.66 -25.36 8.58
C ASP A 174 -2.36 -25.73 7.81
N MET A 175 -1.28 -24.94 7.95
CA MET A 175 0.02 -25.25 7.34
C MET A 175 0.72 -26.46 7.97
N ILE A 176 0.61 -26.67 9.29
CA ILE A 176 1.21 -27.82 10.00
C ILE A 176 0.49 -29.12 9.64
N GLU A 177 -0.81 -29.06 9.44
CA GLU A 177 -1.62 -30.19 9.00
C GLU A 177 -1.44 -30.53 7.50
N GLU A 178 -0.56 -29.79 6.82
CA GLU A 178 -0.25 -29.93 5.39
C GLU A 178 -1.52 -29.80 4.51
N ASP A 179 -2.40 -28.89 4.88
CA ASP A 179 -3.58 -28.59 4.09
C ASP A 179 -3.19 -28.08 2.70
N ASN A 180 -3.43 -28.91 1.68
CA ASN A 180 -3.11 -28.58 0.29
C ASN A 180 -3.89 -27.39 -0.24
N ASP A 181 -5.00 -26.99 0.41
CA ASP A 181 -5.75 -25.82 0.02
C ASP A 181 -4.98 -24.52 0.27
N ILE A 182 -4.05 -24.48 1.24
CA ILE A 182 -3.27 -23.26 1.52
C ILE A 182 -2.43 -22.85 0.30
N VAL A 183 -1.72 -23.77 -0.35
CA VAL A 183 -0.96 -23.47 -1.58
C VAL A 183 -1.88 -22.92 -2.68
N LYS A 184 -3.05 -23.54 -2.85
CA LYS A 184 -4.06 -23.08 -3.80
C LYS A 184 -4.58 -21.68 -3.44
N ARG A 185 -4.85 -21.39 -2.16
CA ARG A 185 -5.33 -20.09 -1.70
C ARG A 185 -4.27 -19.01 -1.90
N VAL A 186 -3.00 -19.29 -1.63
CA VAL A 186 -1.90 -18.37 -1.95
C VAL A 186 -1.85 -18.06 -3.44
N GLN A 187 -2.01 -19.07 -4.30
CA GLN A 187 -2.06 -18.85 -5.74
C GLN A 187 -3.25 -17.96 -6.15
N GLN A 188 -4.43 -18.17 -5.58
CA GLN A 188 -5.61 -17.34 -5.83
C GLN A 188 -5.37 -15.87 -5.43
N VAL A 189 -4.74 -15.61 -4.27
CA VAL A 189 -4.34 -14.26 -3.86
C VAL A 189 -3.38 -13.65 -4.88
N THR A 190 -2.38 -14.41 -5.30
CA THR A 190 -1.36 -13.96 -6.28
C THR A 190 -2.00 -13.61 -7.63
N ASP A 191 -2.95 -14.43 -8.09
CA ASP A 191 -3.64 -14.22 -9.37
C ASP A 191 -4.55 -12.98 -9.37
N CYS A 192 -5.21 -12.68 -8.25
CA CYS A 192 -6.07 -11.50 -8.18
C CYS A 192 -5.31 -10.21 -7.77
N TYR A 193 -4.17 -10.33 -7.09
CA TYR A 193 -3.36 -9.19 -6.66
C TYR A 193 -3.05 -8.22 -7.80
N GLN A 194 -2.58 -8.74 -8.94
CA GLN A 194 -2.22 -7.92 -10.08
C GLN A 194 -3.40 -7.10 -10.62
N GLN A 195 -4.60 -7.67 -10.62
CA GLN A 195 -5.80 -6.99 -11.11
C GLN A 195 -6.18 -5.81 -10.19
N TYR A 196 -6.05 -6.01 -8.86
CA TYR A 196 -6.25 -4.93 -7.90
C TYR A 196 -5.16 -3.87 -8.00
N TYR A 197 -3.89 -4.27 -8.12
CA TYR A 197 -2.78 -3.34 -8.33
C TYR A 197 -3.00 -2.47 -9.59
N ASP A 198 -3.33 -3.09 -10.71
CA ASP A 198 -3.54 -2.38 -11.98
C ASP A 198 -4.70 -1.38 -11.92
N ALA A 199 -5.73 -1.68 -11.16
CA ALA A 199 -6.84 -0.76 -10.96
C ALA A 199 -6.39 0.52 -10.22
N PHE A 200 -5.53 0.41 -9.21
CA PHE A 200 -4.95 1.57 -8.53
C PHE A 200 -3.88 2.27 -9.37
N TYR A 201 -3.02 1.51 -10.06
CA TYR A 201 -1.96 2.04 -10.91
C TYR A 201 -2.51 3.01 -11.96
N LYS A 202 -3.70 2.77 -12.49
CA LYS A 202 -4.39 3.66 -13.43
C LYS A 202 -4.46 5.11 -12.92
N TYR A 203 -4.66 5.32 -11.62
CA TYR A 203 -4.75 6.64 -10.99
C TYR A 203 -3.41 7.11 -10.39
N ALA A 204 -2.54 6.17 -10.02
CA ALA A 204 -1.27 6.44 -9.36
C ALA A 204 -0.14 6.84 -10.33
N GLN A 205 -0.36 6.74 -11.64
CA GLN A 205 0.62 7.17 -12.63
C GLN A 205 0.97 8.65 -12.47
N TYR A 206 2.28 8.92 -12.42
CA TYR A 206 2.83 10.26 -12.30
C TYR A 206 4.14 10.36 -13.09
N GLU A 207 4.20 11.23 -14.11
CA GLU A 207 5.39 11.49 -14.94
C GLU A 207 6.11 10.22 -15.45
N GLY A 208 5.32 9.23 -15.89
CA GLY A 208 5.85 7.98 -16.45
C GLY A 208 6.23 6.91 -15.43
N GLY A 209 5.97 7.15 -14.15
CA GLY A 209 6.25 6.20 -13.08
C GLY A 209 5.12 6.12 -12.06
N SER A 210 5.41 5.52 -10.92
CA SER A 210 4.53 5.45 -9.75
C SER A 210 5.32 5.52 -8.44
N ALA A 211 4.63 5.95 -7.38
CA ALA A 211 5.17 5.98 -6.04
C ALA A 211 4.53 4.90 -5.16
N TYR A 212 5.32 4.36 -4.24
CA TYR A 212 4.84 3.52 -3.15
C TYR A 212 5.03 4.26 -1.82
N THR A 213 3.93 4.46 -1.09
CA THR A 213 3.88 5.46 -0.03
C THR A 213 4.64 5.09 1.24
N VAL A 214 4.59 3.84 1.69
CA VAL A 214 5.16 3.45 3.00
C VAL A 214 6.66 3.76 3.08
N PHE A 215 7.38 3.58 1.96
CA PHE A 215 8.81 3.84 1.87
C PHE A 215 9.15 5.12 1.11
N GLN A 216 8.17 5.81 0.51
CA GLN A 216 8.38 6.95 -0.39
C GLN A 216 9.42 6.63 -1.47
N ILE A 217 9.26 5.52 -2.14
CA ILE A 217 10.07 5.16 -3.31
C ILE A 217 9.33 5.52 -4.59
N PHE A 218 10.09 5.87 -5.60
CA PHE A 218 9.59 6.16 -6.94
C PHE A 218 10.35 5.30 -7.94
N GLY A 219 9.64 4.81 -8.94
CA GLY A 219 10.25 4.11 -10.08
C GLY A 219 9.51 4.42 -11.37
N SER A 220 10.20 4.36 -12.49
CA SER A 220 9.57 4.41 -13.81
C SER A 220 8.71 3.17 -14.03
N GLY A 221 7.47 3.34 -14.50
CA GLY A 221 6.53 2.23 -14.64
C GLY A 221 5.88 1.81 -13.32
N LYS A 222 5.63 0.52 -13.18
CA LYS A 222 4.97 -0.09 -12.03
C LYS A 222 5.95 -0.37 -10.90
N THR A 223 5.80 0.36 -9.81
CA THR A 223 6.67 0.25 -8.63
C THR A 223 5.87 -0.22 -7.43
N GLN A 224 6.36 -1.23 -6.71
CA GLN A 224 5.72 -1.75 -5.50
C GLN A 224 6.75 -2.38 -4.57
N LYS A 225 6.44 -2.41 -3.29
CA LYS A 225 7.11 -3.25 -2.31
C LYS A 225 6.42 -4.62 -2.27
N LEU A 226 7.18 -5.67 -2.32
CA LEU A 226 6.74 -7.03 -2.02
C LEU A 226 7.26 -7.45 -0.65
N GLN A 227 6.43 -8.10 0.14
CA GLN A 227 6.76 -8.50 1.51
C GLN A 227 6.07 -9.80 1.89
N CYS A 228 6.49 -10.35 3.02
CA CYS A 228 5.77 -11.37 3.77
C CYS A 228 6.13 -11.21 5.26
N ASP A 229 5.31 -10.48 6.00
CA ASP A 229 5.51 -10.26 7.45
C ASP A 229 5.29 -11.56 8.23
N PHE A 230 4.37 -12.40 7.76
CA PHE A 230 4.09 -13.72 8.32
C PHE A 230 5.32 -14.65 8.28
N SER A 231 6.30 -14.37 7.42
CA SER A 231 7.54 -15.15 7.33
C SER A 231 8.31 -15.23 8.65
N ALA A 232 8.13 -14.26 9.56
CA ALA A 232 8.71 -14.28 10.90
C ALA A 232 8.23 -15.48 11.75
N LEU A 233 7.11 -16.09 11.38
CA LEU A 233 6.52 -17.27 12.04
C LEU A 233 6.81 -18.58 11.30
N LEU A 234 7.43 -18.52 10.12
CA LEU A 234 7.64 -19.68 9.26
C LEU A 234 9.07 -20.22 9.35
N SER A 235 9.21 -21.53 9.22
CA SER A 235 10.51 -22.14 8.93
C SER A 235 10.94 -21.80 7.50
N PRO A 236 12.26 -21.89 7.16
CA PRO A 236 12.72 -21.71 5.79
C PRO A 236 12.05 -22.64 4.77
N ASP A 237 11.66 -23.85 5.17
CA ASP A 237 10.99 -24.81 4.28
C ASP A 237 9.55 -24.41 4.04
N TYR A 238 8.83 -23.96 5.06
CA TYR A 238 7.47 -23.41 4.90
C TYR A 238 7.48 -22.14 4.06
N PHE A 239 8.48 -21.26 4.24
CA PHE A 239 8.62 -20.10 3.37
C PHE A 239 8.78 -20.49 1.89
N ARG A 240 9.61 -21.51 1.61
CA ARG A 240 9.79 -22.01 0.23
C ARG A 240 8.51 -22.60 -0.34
N THR A 241 7.75 -23.32 0.49
CA THR A 241 6.52 -23.99 0.07
C THR A 241 5.37 -23.01 -0.19
N TYR A 242 5.17 -22.04 0.73
CA TYR A 242 3.95 -21.22 0.73
C TYR A 242 4.15 -19.80 0.23
N VAL A 243 5.38 -19.27 0.20
CA VAL A 243 5.61 -17.83 -0.05
C VAL A 243 6.46 -17.56 -1.29
N LEU A 244 7.55 -18.29 -1.46
CA LEU A 244 8.61 -17.93 -2.41
C LEU A 244 8.11 -17.80 -3.86
N ASP A 245 7.26 -18.70 -4.31
CA ASP A 245 6.80 -18.70 -5.70
C ASP A 245 5.77 -17.60 -5.96
N SER A 246 4.94 -17.23 -4.98
CA SER A 246 4.03 -16.10 -5.09
C SER A 246 4.80 -14.77 -5.23
N LEU A 247 5.85 -14.56 -4.43
CA LEU A 247 6.72 -13.39 -4.56
C LEU A 247 7.39 -13.32 -5.93
N LYS A 248 7.97 -14.44 -6.41
CA LYS A 248 8.55 -14.51 -7.76
C LYS A 248 7.54 -14.23 -8.86
N GLN A 249 6.28 -14.64 -8.69
CA GLN A 249 5.23 -14.37 -9.66
C GLN A 249 4.86 -12.88 -9.66
N ALA A 250 4.68 -12.29 -8.48
CA ALA A 250 4.33 -10.88 -8.35
C ALA A 250 5.40 -9.95 -8.96
N THR A 251 6.71 -10.29 -8.83
CA THR A 251 7.79 -9.48 -9.45
C THR A 251 7.72 -9.41 -10.95
N LYS A 252 7.11 -10.40 -11.64
CA LYS A 252 7.08 -10.42 -13.11
C LYS A 252 6.24 -9.30 -13.74
N SER A 253 5.35 -8.71 -12.97
CA SER A 253 4.43 -7.67 -13.43
C SER A 253 4.84 -6.26 -13.01
N LEU A 254 5.93 -6.13 -12.27
CA LEU A 254 6.49 -4.87 -11.79
C LEU A 254 7.74 -4.51 -12.57
N ASP A 255 8.00 -3.21 -12.71
CA ASP A 255 9.22 -2.68 -13.32
C ASP A 255 10.30 -2.46 -12.25
N HIS A 256 9.85 -2.14 -11.02
CA HIS A 256 10.71 -1.91 -9.85
C HIS A 256 10.06 -2.35 -8.55
#